data_5ac46922bc64f27249f9264cb6167ef1
#
_entry.id   5ac46922bc64f27249f9264cb6167ef1
#
_cell.length_a   1.000
_cell.length_b   1.000
_cell.length_c   1.000
_cell.angle_alpha   90.00
_cell.angle_beta   90.00
_cell.angle_gamma   90.00
#
_symmetry.space_group_name_H-M   'P 1'
#
loop_
_entity.id
_entity.type
_entity.pdbx_description
1 polymer ?
#
loop_
_entity_poly.entity_id
_entity_poly.type
_entity_poly.pdbx_seq_one_letter_code
_entity_poly.pdbx_strand_id
1 'polypeptide(L)'
;MMNICSTFTLLFRLGIFMRLNKYIASCGVCSRREADKLIDEGRVTINGEKAVFGVDVTDTDSVFVDGKKIEPSDEKIVIAYYKPVGVTCTEKDKYAEKTVIEDLGFDKRVTYAGRLDKDSEGLLLMSNDGELINAMMKGSMKHEKEYEVTVDTDVTGDFLKAMSSGMYLKELDRRTRACEVKKTGKRSFNIILTQGLNRQIRRMCAALGANVVKLKRIRVMNVKLKDYDLKPGKYVVLSEQVVKKLYKDAGIAR
;
A
#
# COMPACT_ATOMS: atom_id res chain seq x y z
N MET A 1 -15.10 -42.42 -48.21
CA MET A 1 -15.32 -40.97 -48.36
C MET A 1 -15.29 -40.36 -46.98
N MET A 2 -14.25 -39.61 -46.74
CA MET A 2 -13.87 -39.10 -45.39
C MET A 2 -14.65 -37.80 -45.12
N ASN A 3 -15.38 -37.80 -44.02
CA ASN A 3 -15.92 -36.60 -43.42
C ASN A 3 -14.90 -36.03 -42.41
N ILE A 4 -14.29 -34.90 -42.77
CA ILE A 4 -13.45 -34.12 -41.91
C ILE A 4 -14.35 -33.16 -41.12
N CYS A 5 -14.69 -33.53 -39.90
CA CYS A 5 -15.36 -32.65 -38.97
C CYS A 5 -14.31 -31.74 -38.31
N SER A 6 -14.21 -30.50 -38.80
CA SER A 6 -13.36 -29.46 -38.26
C SER A 6 -14.00 -28.94 -36.97
N THR A 7 -13.50 -29.40 -35.85
CA THR A 7 -13.85 -28.88 -34.50
C THR A 7 -13.17 -27.54 -34.31
N PHE A 8 -13.88 -26.48 -34.62
CA PHE A 8 -13.52 -25.12 -34.19
C PHE A 8 -13.67 -25.03 -32.69
N THR A 9 -12.60 -25.25 -31.97
CA THR A 9 -12.54 -24.97 -30.52
C THR A 9 -12.51 -23.47 -30.35
N LEU A 10 -13.69 -22.89 -30.13
CA LEU A 10 -13.85 -21.48 -29.75
C LEU A 10 -13.31 -21.36 -28.31
N LEU A 11 -12.03 -21.04 -28.17
CA LEU A 11 -11.44 -20.57 -26.91
C LEU A 11 -12.08 -19.23 -26.58
N PHE A 12 -13.12 -19.23 -25.76
CA PHE A 12 -13.58 -18.06 -25.05
C PHE A 12 -12.44 -17.58 -24.15
N ARG A 13 -11.59 -16.71 -24.67
CA ARG A 13 -10.76 -15.82 -23.84
C ARG A 13 -11.75 -14.92 -23.12
N LEU A 14 -11.98 -15.19 -21.84
CA LEU A 14 -12.61 -14.25 -20.93
C LEU A 14 -11.70 -13.03 -20.88
N GLY A 15 -12.03 -12.00 -21.67
CA GLY A 15 -11.33 -10.73 -21.65
C GLY A 15 -11.36 -10.17 -20.24
N ILE A 16 -10.20 -9.84 -19.72
CA ILE A 16 -10.09 -9.21 -18.38
C ILE A 16 -10.64 -7.80 -18.52
N PHE A 17 -11.87 -7.58 -18.08
CA PHE A 17 -12.47 -6.25 -18.02
C PHE A 17 -11.83 -5.46 -16.87
N MET A 18 -11.32 -4.27 -17.17
CA MET A 18 -10.74 -3.36 -16.19
C MET A 18 -11.27 -1.96 -16.37
N ARG A 19 -11.67 -1.29 -15.28
CA ARG A 19 -12.05 0.13 -15.32
C ARG A 19 -10.95 0.97 -15.98
N LEU A 20 -11.31 1.82 -16.92
CA LEU A 20 -10.38 2.65 -17.68
C LEU A 20 -9.43 3.46 -16.79
N ASN A 21 -9.93 4.09 -15.71
CA ASN A 21 -9.07 4.81 -14.78
C ASN A 21 -8.05 3.92 -14.05
N LYS A 22 -8.42 2.65 -13.77
CA LYS A 22 -7.49 1.66 -13.20
C LYS A 22 -6.45 1.25 -14.24
N TYR A 23 -6.84 1.07 -15.50
CA TYR A 23 -5.95 0.77 -16.62
C TYR A 23 -4.90 1.88 -16.80
N ILE A 24 -5.33 3.15 -16.93
CA ILE A 24 -4.43 4.31 -17.05
C ILE A 24 -3.45 4.39 -15.88
N ALA A 25 -3.92 4.15 -14.66
CA ALA A 25 -3.07 4.14 -13.48
C ALA A 25 -2.08 2.96 -13.49
N SER A 26 -2.45 1.78 -14.00
CA SER A 26 -1.57 0.61 -14.12
C SER A 26 -0.49 0.78 -15.20
N CYS A 27 -0.75 1.64 -16.21
CA CYS A 27 0.23 2.06 -17.21
C CYS A 27 1.25 3.08 -16.63
N GLY A 28 1.12 3.49 -15.38
CA GLY A 28 2.05 4.43 -14.75
C GLY A 28 1.85 5.90 -15.13
N VAL A 29 0.79 6.24 -15.87
CA VAL A 29 0.54 7.61 -16.35
C VAL A 29 0.23 8.57 -15.20
N CYS A 30 -0.76 8.22 -14.36
CA CYS A 30 -1.20 9.09 -13.26
C CYS A 30 -1.98 8.29 -12.19
N SER A 31 -2.49 8.94 -11.14
CA SER A 31 -3.40 8.32 -10.18
C SER A 31 -4.78 8.06 -10.82
N ARG A 32 -5.58 7.15 -10.25
CA ARG A 32 -6.94 6.87 -10.72
C ARG A 32 -7.82 8.13 -10.75
N ARG A 33 -7.70 9.01 -9.74
CA ARG A 33 -8.45 10.27 -9.67
C ARG A 33 -7.99 11.28 -10.73
N GLU A 34 -6.72 11.29 -11.06
CA GLU A 34 -6.20 12.10 -12.16
C GLU A 34 -6.61 11.52 -13.51
N ALA A 35 -6.64 10.19 -13.65
CA ALA A 35 -7.17 9.52 -14.84
C ALA A 35 -8.65 9.89 -15.09
N ASP A 36 -9.47 9.94 -14.02
CA ASP A 36 -10.85 10.40 -14.12
C ASP A 36 -10.94 11.82 -14.68
N LYS A 37 -10.05 12.73 -14.27
CA LYS A 37 -9.99 14.10 -14.81
C LYS A 37 -9.56 14.12 -16.27
N LEU A 38 -8.55 13.32 -16.65
CA LEU A 38 -8.11 13.22 -18.05
C LEU A 38 -9.23 12.72 -18.96
N ILE A 39 -10.06 11.80 -18.48
CA ILE A 39 -11.23 11.29 -19.21
C ILE A 39 -12.27 12.40 -19.37
N ASP A 40 -12.59 13.13 -18.31
CA ASP A 40 -13.55 14.22 -18.30
C ASP A 40 -13.11 15.37 -19.22
N GLU A 41 -11.82 15.71 -19.20
CA GLU A 41 -11.19 16.68 -20.10
C GLU A 41 -11.14 16.22 -21.58
N GLY A 42 -11.52 14.96 -21.87
CA GLY A 42 -11.51 14.38 -23.20
C GLY A 42 -10.13 14.14 -23.79
N ARG A 43 -9.15 13.94 -22.95
CA ARG A 43 -7.74 13.67 -23.30
C ARG A 43 -7.45 12.17 -23.47
N VAL A 44 -8.46 11.32 -23.30
CA VAL A 44 -8.35 9.87 -23.40
C VAL A 44 -9.20 9.36 -24.55
N THR A 45 -8.63 8.47 -25.39
CA THR A 45 -9.37 7.77 -26.44
C THR A 45 -9.19 6.25 -26.31
N ILE A 46 -10.22 5.50 -26.71
CA ILE A 46 -10.22 4.05 -26.82
C ILE A 46 -10.56 3.70 -28.25
N ASN A 47 -9.71 2.95 -28.95
CA ASN A 47 -9.88 2.54 -30.34
C ASN A 47 -10.18 3.72 -31.30
N GLY A 48 -9.65 4.92 -30.98
CA GLY A 48 -9.82 6.14 -31.75
C GLY A 48 -11.02 7.00 -31.34
N GLU A 49 -11.93 6.51 -30.50
CA GLU A 49 -13.09 7.24 -30.01
C GLU A 49 -12.83 7.86 -28.64
N LYS A 50 -13.46 9.01 -28.35
CA LYS A 50 -13.34 9.70 -27.09
C LYS A 50 -13.91 8.85 -25.94
N ALA A 51 -13.10 8.60 -24.92
CA ALA A 51 -13.51 7.82 -23.76
C ALA A 51 -14.52 8.57 -22.90
N VAL A 52 -15.44 7.82 -22.27
CA VAL A 52 -16.38 8.35 -21.29
C VAL A 52 -16.13 7.78 -19.91
N PHE A 53 -16.59 8.51 -18.88
CA PHE A 53 -16.43 8.08 -17.50
C PHE A 53 -17.11 6.73 -17.23
N GLY A 54 -16.43 5.88 -16.48
CA GLY A 54 -17.00 4.61 -16.01
C GLY A 54 -16.94 3.45 -17.02
N VAL A 55 -16.30 3.63 -18.19
CA VAL A 55 -16.10 2.56 -19.17
C VAL A 55 -15.07 1.55 -18.68
N ASP A 56 -15.26 0.29 -19.07
CA ASP A 56 -14.27 -0.78 -18.91
C ASP A 56 -13.50 -0.98 -20.21
N VAL A 57 -12.25 -1.38 -20.10
CA VAL A 57 -11.38 -1.75 -21.21
C VAL A 57 -10.95 -3.20 -21.10
N THR A 58 -10.67 -3.79 -22.26
CA THR A 58 -10.17 -5.16 -22.40
C THR A 58 -8.70 -5.15 -22.83
N ASP A 59 -8.07 -6.31 -22.86
CA ASP A 59 -6.70 -6.50 -23.36
C ASP A 59 -6.54 -6.29 -24.87
N THR A 60 -7.66 -6.24 -25.61
CA THR A 60 -7.69 -5.97 -27.07
C THR A 60 -7.86 -4.50 -27.40
N ASP A 61 -8.25 -3.66 -26.43
CA ASP A 61 -8.48 -2.24 -26.64
C ASP A 61 -7.17 -1.45 -26.73
N SER A 62 -7.11 -0.51 -27.65
CA SER A 62 -6.01 0.46 -27.77
C SER A 62 -6.38 1.75 -27.06
N VAL A 63 -5.70 2.03 -25.95
CA VAL A 63 -5.93 3.23 -25.13
C VAL A 63 -4.85 4.27 -25.37
N PHE A 64 -5.25 5.51 -25.58
CA PHE A 64 -4.34 6.64 -25.77
C PHE A 64 -4.66 7.74 -24.75
N VAL A 65 -3.60 8.38 -24.27
CA VAL A 65 -3.67 9.59 -23.43
C VAL A 65 -2.86 10.68 -24.13
N ASP A 66 -3.46 11.82 -24.40
CA ASP A 66 -2.84 12.93 -25.17
C ASP A 66 -2.23 12.46 -26.48
N GLY A 67 -2.91 11.56 -27.20
CA GLY A 67 -2.47 10.99 -28.47
C GLY A 67 -1.34 9.95 -28.36
N LYS A 68 -0.84 9.63 -27.17
CA LYS A 68 0.18 8.59 -26.96
C LYS A 68 -0.48 7.30 -26.50
N LYS A 69 -0.17 6.18 -27.19
CA LYS A 69 -0.60 4.85 -26.77
C LYS A 69 0.00 4.52 -25.40
N ILE A 70 -0.81 3.97 -24.51
CA ILE A 70 -0.39 3.53 -23.20
C ILE A 70 -0.62 2.03 -23.03
N GLU A 71 0.32 1.35 -22.35
CA GLU A 71 0.25 -0.08 -22.06
C GLU A 71 0.71 -0.34 -20.63
N PRO A 72 0.08 -1.29 -19.90
CA PRO A 72 0.55 -1.68 -18.57
C PRO A 72 1.98 -2.23 -18.62
N SER A 73 2.80 -1.85 -17.65
CA SER A 73 4.14 -2.44 -17.50
C SER A 73 4.04 -3.87 -16.98
N ASP A 74 4.71 -4.81 -17.65
CA ASP A 74 4.86 -6.19 -17.17
C ASP A 74 5.79 -6.27 -15.94
N GLU A 75 6.72 -5.34 -15.84
CA GLU A 75 7.66 -5.27 -14.73
C GLU A 75 6.98 -4.79 -13.45
N LYS A 76 6.82 -5.72 -12.49
CA LYS A 76 6.28 -5.41 -11.16
C LYS A 76 7.39 -5.05 -10.20
N ILE A 77 7.34 -3.85 -9.68
CA ILE A 77 8.33 -3.28 -8.77
C ILE A 77 7.74 -3.23 -7.36
N VAL A 78 8.50 -3.73 -6.39
CA VAL A 78 8.21 -3.56 -4.97
C VAL A 78 9.45 -2.99 -4.29
N ILE A 79 9.26 -1.91 -3.55
CA ILE A 79 10.32 -1.16 -2.88
C ILE A 79 10.10 -1.23 -1.37
N ALA A 80 11.15 -1.55 -0.63
CA ALA A 80 11.22 -1.27 0.80
C ALA A 80 11.89 0.10 0.99
N TYR A 81 11.13 1.06 1.48
CA TYR A 81 11.58 2.41 1.74
C TYR A 81 11.56 2.70 3.23
N TYR A 82 12.63 3.28 3.77
CA TYR A 82 12.67 3.79 5.13
C TYR A 82 12.20 5.23 5.15
N LYS A 83 10.89 5.42 5.35
CA LYS A 83 10.30 6.75 5.49
C LYS A 83 10.85 7.46 6.73
N PRO A 84 11.47 8.64 6.62
CA PRO A 84 11.86 9.45 7.77
C PRO A 84 10.68 10.18 8.40
N VAL A 85 10.86 10.68 9.61
CA VAL A 85 9.97 11.66 10.24
C VAL A 85 9.94 12.94 9.38
N GLY A 86 8.81 13.65 9.36
CA GLY A 86 8.64 14.90 8.61
C GLY A 86 8.07 14.73 7.20
N VAL A 87 8.27 13.57 6.57
CA VAL A 87 7.75 13.28 5.22
C VAL A 87 6.29 12.79 5.29
N THR A 88 5.43 13.34 4.44
CA THR A 88 3.99 13.05 4.42
C THR A 88 3.65 11.97 3.40
N CYS A 89 2.87 10.95 3.81
CA CYS A 89 2.35 9.90 2.92
C CYS A 89 1.18 10.42 2.07
N THR A 90 1.51 11.19 1.05
CA THR A 90 0.59 11.67 0.02
C THR A 90 1.32 11.70 -1.33
N GLU A 91 0.58 11.63 -2.43
CA GLU A 91 1.15 11.80 -3.78
C GLU A 91 1.34 13.29 -4.11
N LYS A 92 0.36 14.12 -3.71
CA LYS A 92 0.37 15.58 -3.89
C LYS A 92 -0.30 16.24 -2.69
N ASP A 93 0.40 17.17 -2.07
CA ASP A 93 -0.15 18.00 -1.01
C ASP A 93 0.61 19.33 -1.00
N LYS A 94 -0.07 20.42 -1.37
CA LYS A 94 0.50 21.76 -1.44
C LYS A 94 0.92 22.32 -0.07
N TYR A 95 0.48 21.70 1.02
CA TYR A 95 0.84 22.09 2.38
C TYR A 95 1.91 21.17 3.01
N ALA A 96 2.28 20.08 2.33
CA ALA A 96 3.38 19.24 2.78
C ALA A 96 4.71 19.87 2.39
N GLU A 97 5.64 19.96 3.34
CA GLU A 97 7.02 20.37 3.05
C GLU A 97 7.71 19.39 2.09
N LYS A 98 7.41 18.10 2.25
CA LYS A 98 7.94 17.03 1.40
C LYS A 98 6.98 15.84 1.41
N THR A 99 6.66 15.33 0.24
CA THR A 99 5.85 14.12 0.08
C THR A 99 6.73 12.87 0.01
N VAL A 100 6.13 11.70 0.26
CA VAL A 100 6.84 10.42 0.18
C VAL A 100 7.33 10.10 -1.24
N ILE A 101 6.66 10.59 -2.27
CA ILE A 101 7.06 10.39 -3.67
C ILE A 101 8.29 11.24 -4.00
N GLU A 102 8.31 12.51 -3.57
CA GLU A 102 9.46 13.40 -3.74
C GLU A 102 10.68 12.93 -2.96
N ASP A 103 10.50 12.46 -1.71
CA ASP A 103 11.60 11.96 -0.88
C ASP A 103 12.19 10.65 -1.42
N LEU A 104 11.35 9.76 -1.98
CA LEU A 104 11.78 8.52 -2.60
C LEU A 104 12.65 8.78 -3.84
N GLY A 105 12.27 9.75 -4.68
CA GLY A 105 13.01 10.09 -5.90
C GLY A 105 13.18 8.94 -6.89
N PHE A 106 12.19 8.04 -6.97
CA PHE A 106 12.22 6.90 -7.89
C PHE A 106 11.65 7.29 -9.26
N ASP A 107 12.32 6.92 -10.33
CA ASP A 107 12.02 7.35 -11.70
C ASP A 107 10.74 6.73 -12.29
N LYS A 108 10.36 5.52 -11.83
CA LYS A 108 9.09 4.91 -12.23
C LYS A 108 7.98 5.23 -11.23
N ARG A 109 6.76 5.38 -11.72
CA ARG A 109 5.63 5.65 -10.84
C ARG A 109 5.34 4.46 -9.92
N VAL A 110 5.43 4.67 -8.63
CA VAL A 110 5.03 3.76 -7.56
C VAL A 110 4.12 4.46 -6.57
N THR A 111 3.31 3.71 -5.84
CA THR A 111 2.51 4.24 -4.75
C THR A 111 2.65 3.37 -3.50
N TYR A 112 2.25 3.87 -2.36
CA TYR A 112 2.50 3.24 -1.06
C TYR A 112 1.44 2.21 -0.66
N ALA A 113 1.87 1.09 -0.10
CA ALA A 113 1.01 0.08 0.52
C ALA A 113 0.74 0.45 1.99
N GLY A 114 -0.29 1.23 2.21
CA GLY A 114 -0.62 1.80 3.51
C GLY A 114 0.19 3.06 3.83
N ARG A 115 -0.17 3.74 4.90
CA ARG A 115 0.44 5.01 5.28
C ARG A 115 1.18 4.90 6.60
N LEU A 116 2.13 5.81 6.78
CA LEU A 116 2.69 6.23 8.06
C LEU A 116 2.38 7.71 8.25
N ASP A 117 2.10 8.12 9.48
CA ASP A 117 1.90 9.53 9.82
C ASP A 117 3.19 10.34 9.59
N LYS A 118 3.07 11.68 9.43
CA LYS A 118 4.20 12.60 9.25
C LYS A 118 5.23 12.46 10.39
N ASP A 119 4.74 12.28 11.62
CA ASP A 119 5.52 12.14 12.85
C ASP A 119 5.97 10.70 13.17
N SER A 120 5.83 9.78 12.22
CA SER A 120 6.23 8.37 12.35
C SER A 120 7.25 8.01 11.28
N GLU A 121 8.13 7.06 11.57
CA GLU A 121 9.21 6.61 10.69
C GLU A 121 9.16 5.11 10.42
N GLY A 122 10.02 4.63 9.53
CA GLY A 122 10.29 3.21 9.31
C GLY A 122 9.80 2.66 8.00
N LEU A 123 9.64 1.35 7.93
CA LEU A 123 9.36 0.60 6.72
C LEU A 123 8.04 1.02 6.06
N LEU A 124 8.11 1.47 4.83
CA LEU A 124 6.99 1.71 3.95
C LEU A 124 7.20 0.93 2.66
N LEU A 125 6.30 0.02 2.35
CA LEU A 125 6.33 -0.70 1.08
C LEU A 125 5.66 0.14 0.00
N MET A 126 6.29 0.21 -1.18
CA MET A 126 5.79 0.94 -2.34
C MET A 126 5.82 0.02 -3.55
N SER A 127 4.86 0.18 -4.46
CA SER A 127 4.77 -0.66 -5.65
C SER A 127 4.05 0.06 -6.80
N ASN A 128 4.30 -0.39 -8.02
CA ASN A 128 3.48 -0.09 -9.19
C ASN A 128 2.33 -1.09 -9.38
N ASP A 129 2.24 -2.13 -8.54
CA ASP A 129 1.18 -3.13 -8.58
C ASP A 129 0.03 -2.78 -7.63
N GLY A 130 -1.03 -2.20 -8.17
CA GLY A 130 -2.22 -1.85 -7.40
C GLY A 130 -3.00 -3.06 -6.85
N GLU A 131 -2.85 -4.26 -7.45
CA GLU A 131 -3.48 -5.47 -6.96
C GLU A 131 -2.80 -5.94 -5.67
N LEU A 132 -1.47 -5.99 -5.67
CA LEU A 132 -0.67 -6.30 -4.48
C LEU A 132 -0.97 -5.31 -3.35
N ILE A 133 -0.96 -4.01 -3.64
CA ILE A 133 -1.27 -2.97 -2.65
C ILE A 133 -2.65 -3.19 -2.02
N ASN A 134 -3.67 -3.43 -2.85
CA ASN A 134 -5.03 -3.68 -2.37
C ASN A 134 -5.11 -4.92 -1.49
N ALA A 135 -4.48 -6.03 -1.90
CA ALA A 135 -4.43 -7.25 -1.12
C ALA A 135 -3.76 -7.05 0.25
N MET A 136 -2.59 -6.39 0.27
CA MET A 136 -1.89 -6.05 1.51
C MET A 136 -2.70 -5.17 2.46
N MET A 137 -3.57 -4.30 1.91
CA MET A 137 -4.38 -3.35 2.68
C MET A 137 -5.75 -3.91 3.07
N LYS A 138 -6.14 -5.07 2.55
CA LYS A 138 -7.44 -5.69 2.84
C LYS A 138 -7.55 -6.11 4.30
N GLY A 139 -8.33 -5.38 5.09
CA GLY A 139 -8.43 -5.57 6.54
C GLY A 139 -8.93 -6.95 7.00
N SER A 140 -9.65 -7.69 6.14
CA SER A 140 -10.10 -9.07 6.41
C SER A 140 -8.95 -10.07 6.44
N MET A 141 -7.85 -9.82 5.73
CA MET A 141 -6.68 -10.70 5.64
C MET A 141 -5.76 -10.63 6.87
N LYS A 142 -5.99 -9.66 7.77
CA LYS A 142 -5.25 -9.51 9.04
C LYS A 142 -3.72 -9.47 8.88
N HIS A 143 -3.23 -8.86 7.80
CA HIS A 143 -1.78 -8.73 7.58
C HIS A 143 -1.10 -7.95 8.70
N GLU A 144 -0.06 -8.53 9.25
CA GLU A 144 0.67 -7.99 10.39
C GLU A 144 1.55 -6.81 10.03
N LYS A 145 1.59 -5.85 10.94
CA LYS A 145 2.54 -4.74 10.95
C LYS A 145 3.11 -4.60 12.34
N GLU A 146 4.43 -4.58 12.45
CA GLU A 146 5.14 -4.50 13.73
C GLU A 146 5.80 -3.14 13.88
N TYR A 147 5.71 -2.62 15.11
CA TYR A 147 6.22 -1.30 15.47
C TYR A 147 7.07 -1.35 16.73
N GLU A 148 8.16 -0.60 16.73
CA GLU A 148 8.87 -0.16 17.93
C GLU A 148 8.25 1.14 18.41
N VAL A 149 7.90 1.20 19.70
CA VAL A 149 7.24 2.35 20.31
C VAL A 149 8.02 2.81 21.52
N THR A 150 8.29 4.10 21.61
CA THR A 150 8.81 4.75 22.82
C THR A 150 7.78 5.74 23.33
N VAL A 151 7.49 5.71 24.62
CA VAL A 151 6.54 6.59 25.31
C VAL A 151 7.25 7.44 26.37
N ASP A 152 6.59 8.49 26.86
CA ASP A 152 7.11 9.40 27.88
C ASP A 152 6.97 8.86 29.31
N THR A 153 6.21 7.79 29.52
CA THR A 153 5.95 7.17 30.83
C THR A 153 6.57 5.77 30.94
N ASP A 154 6.64 5.22 32.14
CA ASP A 154 7.12 3.86 32.36
C ASP A 154 6.10 2.81 31.88
N VAL A 155 6.56 1.84 31.12
CA VAL A 155 5.74 0.72 30.62
C VAL A 155 5.63 -0.34 31.72
N THR A 156 4.44 -0.41 32.33
CA THR A 156 4.10 -1.38 33.38
C THR A 156 3.45 -2.64 32.81
N GLY A 157 3.31 -3.68 33.65
CA GLY A 157 2.57 -4.90 33.30
C GLY A 157 1.10 -4.61 32.94
N ASP A 158 0.44 -3.73 33.70
CA ASP A 158 -0.96 -3.34 33.46
C ASP A 158 -1.10 -2.56 32.15
N PHE A 159 -0.15 -1.67 31.84
CA PHE A 159 -0.10 -0.98 30.55
C PHE A 159 -0.04 -1.99 29.39
N LEU A 160 0.86 -2.97 29.46
CA LEU A 160 1.01 -4.00 28.42
C LEU A 160 -0.25 -4.85 28.26
N LYS A 161 -0.85 -5.26 29.40
CA LYS A 161 -2.09 -6.03 29.42
C LYS A 161 -3.26 -5.25 28.78
N ALA A 162 -3.40 -3.96 29.12
CA ALA A 162 -4.42 -3.10 28.56
C ALA A 162 -4.21 -2.92 27.05
N MET A 163 -2.97 -2.65 26.59
CA MET A 163 -2.62 -2.52 25.17
C MET A 163 -2.93 -3.80 24.38
N SER A 164 -2.63 -4.98 24.93
CA SER A 164 -2.79 -6.26 24.22
C SER A 164 -4.24 -6.74 24.13
N SER A 165 -5.09 -6.39 25.10
CA SER A 165 -6.50 -6.86 25.17
C SER A 165 -7.42 -6.20 24.14
N GLY A 166 -6.96 -5.15 23.50
CA GLY A 166 -7.80 -4.27 22.67
C GLY A 166 -8.70 -3.37 23.51
N MET A 167 -8.88 -2.13 23.05
CA MET A 167 -9.63 -1.10 23.77
C MET A 167 -10.58 -0.34 22.85
N TYR A 168 -11.59 0.28 23.46
CA TYR A 168 -12.47 1.17 22.73
C TYR A 168 -11.86 2.57 22.61
N LEU A 169 -11.73 3.05 21.40
CA LEU A 169 -11.22 4.39 21.08
C LEU A 169 -12.39 5.31 20.81
N LYS A 170 -12.77 6.10 21.81
CA LYS A 170 -13.95 7.00 21.76
C LYS A 170 -13.95 7.94 20.55
N GLU A 171 -12.78 8.51 20.21
CA GLU A 171 -12.64 9.45 19.10
C GLU A 171 -12.87 8.84 17.72
N LEU A 172 -12.78 7.52 17.58
CA LEU A 172 -13.00 6.79 16.34
C LEU A 172 -14.31 6.01 16.35
N ASP A 173 -15.00 5.97 17.52
CA ASP A 173 -16.15 5.10 17.76
C ASP A 173 -15.87 3.64 17.35
N ARG A 174 -14.70 3.14 17.74
CA ARG A 174 -14.23 1.79 17.34
C ARG A 174 -13.43 1.11 18.42
N ARG A 175 -13.61 -0.21 18.51
CA ARG A 175 -12.75 -1.08 19.32
C ARG A 175 -11.57 -1.60 18.52
N THR A 176 -10.37 -1.54 19.11
CA THR A 176 -9.17 -2.17 18.52
C THR A 176 -9.23 -3.68 18.72
N ARG A 177 -8.61 -4.41 17.80
CA ARG A 177 -8.41 -5.87 17.97
C ARG A 177 -7.38 -6.10 19.08
N ALA A 178 -7.48 -7.26 19.74
CA ALA A 178 -6.39 -7.76 20.56
C ALA A 178 -5.12 -7.90 19.70
N CYS A 179 -3.96 -7.68 20.32
CA CYS A 179 -2.69 -7.63 19.62
C CYS A 179 -1.55 -8.11 20.53
N GLU A 180 -0.43 -8.51 19.93
CA GLU A 180 0.77 -8.85 20.67
C GLU A 180 1.52 -7.58 21.07
N VAL A 181 1.91 -7.50 22.35
CA VAL A 181 2.70 -6.38 22.90
C VAL A 181 3.82 -6.95 23.77
N LYS A 182 5.05 -6.55 23.50
CA LYS A 182 6.24 -7.03 24.22
C LYS A 182 7.07 -5.86 24.73
N LYS A 183 7.33 -5.82 26.04
CA LYS A 183 8.25 -4.83 26.63
C LYS A 183 9.66 -4.98 26.07
N THR A 184 10.28 -3.89 25.68
CA THR A 184 11.67 -3.84 25.17
C THR A 184 12.59 -2.96 26.02
N GLY A 185 12.03 -2.11 26.88
CA GLY A 185 12.78 -1.26 27.81
C GLY A 185 11.87 -0.61 28.85
N LYS A 186 12.43 0.29 29.66
CA LYS A 186 11.67 0.98 30.72
C LYS A 186 10.48 1.76 30.15
N ARG A 187 10.69 2.45 28.99
CA ARG A 187 9.70 3.29 28.29
C ARG A 187 9.48 2.86 26.85
N SER A 188 9.73 1.59 26.54
CA SER A 188 9.59 1.09 25.17
C SER A 188 8.99 -0.30 25.12
N PHE A 189 8.28 -0.56 24.00
CA PHE A 189 7.67 -1.84 23.70
C PHE A 189 7.55 -2.05 22.20
N ASN A 190 7.45 -3.31 21.76
CA ASN A 190 7.02 -3.67 20.42
C ASN A 190 5.54 -4.02 20.42
N ILE A 191 4.85 -3.71 19.33
CA ILE A 191 3.44 -4.04 19.11
C ILE A 191 3.22 -4.56 17.69
N ILE A 192 2.44 -5.66 17.57
CA ILE A 192 2.06 -6.25 16.28
C ILE A 192 0.57 -6.02 16.08
N LEU A 193 0.23 -5.28 15.03
CA LEU A 193 -1.15 -4.96 14.67
C LEU A 193 -1.57 -5.67 13.38
N THR A 194 -2.81 -6.19 13.37
CA THR A 194 -3.49 -6.77 12.20
C THR A 194 -4.55 -5.85 11.61
N GLN A 195 -4.59 -4.60 12.05
CA GLN A 195 -5.49 -3.54 11.58
C GLN A 195 -4.73 -2.21 11.53
N GLY A 196 -5.31 -1.20 10.92
CA GLY A 196 -4.71 0.13 10.82
C GLY A 196 -5.78 1.21 10.96
N LEU A 197 -6.17 1.55 12.19
CA LEU A 197 -7.01 2.70 12.46
C LEU A 197 -6.17 3.99 12.44
N ASN A 198 -6.82 5.11 12.19
CA ASN A 198 -6.13 6.40 12.19
C ASN A 198 -5.42 6.64 13.53
N ARG A 199 -4.08 6.81 13.48
CA ARG A 199 -3.19 7.05 14.64
C ARG A 199 -3.40 6.07 15.79
N GLN A 200 -3.72 4.80 15.48
CA GLN A 200 -4.18 3.79 16.44
C GLN A 200 -3.26 3.67 17.67
N ILE A 201 -1.95 3.44 17.49
CA ILE A 201 -1.00 3.24 18.60
C ILE A 201 -0.95 4.49 19.50
N ARG A 202 -0.91 5.69 18.89
CA ARG A 202 -0.89 6.95 19.66
C ARG A 202 -2.15 7.15 20.48
N ARG A 203 -3.32 6.82 19.91
CA ARG A 203 -4.61 6.89 20.63
C ARG A 203 -4.71 5.85 21.75
N MET A 204 -4.21 4.63 21.50
CA MET A 204 -4.16 3.57 22.52
C MET A 204 -3.27 3.99 23.70
N CYS A 205 -2.09 4.54 23.45
CA CYS A 205 -1.20 5.05 24.49
C CYS A 205 -1.85 6.24 25.25
N ALA A 206 -2.43 7.19 24.54
CA ALA A 206 -3.09 8.35 25.15
C ALA A 206 -4.25 7.93 26.07
N ALA A 207 -5.04 6.93 25.70
CA ALA A 207 -6.10 6.37 26.52
C ALA A 207 -5.59 5.74 27.83
N LEU A 208 -4.29 5.42 27.91
CA LEU A 208 -3.61 4.90 29.09
C LEU A 208 -2.71 5.96 29.77
N GLY A 209 -2.87 7.23 29.42
CA GLY A 209 -2.12 8.34 30.02
C GLY A 209 -0.67 8.47 29.56
N ALA A 210 -0.30 7.89 28.41
CA ALA A 210 1.04 7.94 27.86
C ALA A 210 1.09 8.62 26.48
N ASN A 211 2.14 9.42 26.22
CA ASN A 211 2.37 10.02 24.90
C ASN A 211 3.47 9.26 24.16
N VAL A 212 3.23 9.01 22.87
CA VAL A 212 4.21 8.35 21.99
C VAL A 212 5.26 9.36 21.56
N VAL A 213 6.50 9.15 21.99
CA VAL A 213 7.69 9.96 21.65
C VAL A 213 8.29 9.50 20.33
N LYS A 214 8.44 8.18 20.14
CA LYS A 214 8.94 7.58 18.88
C LYS A 214 8.01 6.46 18.42
N LEU A 215 7.75 6.42 17.13
CA LEU A 215 6.98 5.35 16.48
C LEU A 215 7.67 4.95 15.18
N LYS A 216 8.21 3.73 15.17
CA LYS A 216 8.93 3.20 14.03
C LYS A 216 8.32 1.88 13.57
N ARG A 217 7.86 1.80 12.33
CA ARG A 217 7.40 0.53 11.75
C ARG A 217 8.59 -0.29 11.26
N ILE A 218 8.79 -1.46 11.85
CA ILE A 218 9.95 -2.32 11.58
C ILE A 218 9.63 -3.52 10.70
N ARG A 219 8.34 -3.88 10.53
CA ARG A 219 7.91 -5.00 9.70
C ARG A 219 6.54 -4.75 9.07
N VAL A 220 6.39 -5.21 7.84
CA VAL A 220 5.10 -5.33 7.13
C VAL A 220 5.07 -6.73 6.52
N MET A 221 4.13 -7.56 6.98
CA MET A 221 4.03 -8.96 6.57
C MET A 221 5.39 -9.69 6.75
N ASN A 222 5.95 -10.27 5.69
CA ASN A 222 7.24 -10.96 5.71
C ASN A 222 8.46 -10.05 5.49
N VAL A 223 8.28 -8.76 5.19
CA VAL A 223 9.37 -7.81 4.94
C VAL A 223 9.76 -7.12 6.24
N LYS A 224 11.01 -7.23 6.65
CA LYS A 224 11.54 -6.61 7.88
C LYS A 224 12.59 -5.55 7.53
N LEU A 225 12.52 -4.41 8.18
CA LEU A 225 13.46 -3.30 7.94
C LEU A 225 14.92 -3.70 8.22
N LYS A 226 15.14 -4.53 9.22
CA LYS A 226 16.48 -5.00 9.64
C LYS A 226 17.18 -5.90 8.61
N ASP A 227 16.42 -6.47 7.65
CA ASP A 227 17.00 -7.33 6.60
C ASP A 227 17.68 -6.50 5.50
N TYR A 228 17.52 -5.18 5.57
CA TYR A 228 18.10 -4.20 4.65
C TYR A 228 18.79 -3.11 5.45
N ASP A 229 20.07 -2.86 5.23
CA ASP A 229 20.81 -1.79 5.93
C ASP A 229 20.37 -0.40 5.42
N LEU A 230 19.07 -0.08 5.62
CA LEU A 230 18.47 1.16 5.17
C LEU A 230 18.56 2.25 6.23
N LYS A 231 19.11 3.40 5.83
CA LYS A 231 19.02 4.65 6.59
C LYS A 231 17.72 5.40 6.25
N PRO A 232 17.22 6.28 7.14
CA PRO A 232 16.08 7.15 6.82
C PRO A 232 16.24 7.87 5.47
N GLY A 233 15.20 7.88 4.64
CA GLY A 233 15.21 8.45 3.30
C GLY A 233 15.81 7.54 2.21
N LYS A 234 16.27 6.33 2.56
CA LYS A 234 16.81 5.37 1.59
C LYS A 234 15.83 4.24 1.30
N TYR A 235 16.03 3.63 0.14
CA TYR A 235 15.19 2.52 -0.32
C TYR A 235 16.02 1.42 -0.97
N VAL A 236 15.41 0.26 -1.14
CA VAL A 236 15.90 -0.86 -1.93
C VAL A 236 14.74 -1.47 -2.73
N VAL A 237 15.01 -1.84 -3.97
CA VAL A 237 14.07 -2.66 -4.77
C VAL A 237 14.19 -4.11 -4.28
N LEU A 238 13.06 -4.70 -3.90
CA LEU A 238 13.03 -6.05 -3.35
C LEU A 238 13.35 -7.10 -4.42
N SER A 239 14.08 -8.13 -4.04
CA SER A 239 14.37 -9.25 -4.93
C SER A 239 13.10 -10.03 -5.30
N GLU A 240 13.14 -10.68 -6.46
CA GLU A 240 12.04 -11.49 -6.97
C GLU A 240 11.57 -12.55 -5.95
N GLN A 241 12.49 -13.16 -5.23
CA GLN A 241 12.19 -14.18 -4.21
C GLN A 241 11.36 -13.59 -3.06
N VAL A 242 11.71 -12.40 -2.56
CA VAL A 242 10.96 -11.71 -1.50
C VAL A 242 9.59 -11.28 -2.02
N VAL A 243 9.53 -10.78 -3.25
CA VAL A 243 8.30 -10.36 -3.91
C VAL A 243 7.35 -11.54 -4.12
N LYS A 244 7.81 -12.69 -4.62
CA LYS A 244 7.01 -13.92 -4.75
C LYS A 244 6.40 -14.35 -3.41
N LYS A 245 7.20 -14.32 -2.34
CA LYS A 245 6.70 -14.62 -1.00
C LYS A 245 5.66 -13.61 -0.54
N LEU A 246 5.86 -12.32 -0.83
CA LEU A 246 4.90 -11.27 -0.47
C LEU A 246 3.55 -11.46 -1.18
N TYR A 247 3.55 -11.82 -2.47
CA TYR A 247 2.33 -12.17 -3.22
C TYR A 247 1.60 -13.35 -2.59
N LYS A 248 2.33 -14.43 -2.30
CA LYS A 248 1.77 -15.62 -1.64
C LYS A 248 1.14 -15.27 -0.30
N ASP A 249 1.84 -14.53 0.54
CA ASP A 249 1.37 -14.13 1.88
C ASP A 249 0.19 -13.13 1.78
N ALA A 250 0.10 -12.36 0.68
CA ALA A 250 -1.03 -11.49 0.37
C ALA A 250 -2.25 -12.23 -0.20
N GLY A 251 -2.15 -13.55 -0.46
CA GLY A 251 -3.22 -14.37 -1.02
C GLY A 251 -3.44 -14.17 -2.52
N ILE A 252 -2.40 -13.74 -3.25
CA ILE A 252 -2.42 -13.60 -4.71
C ILE A 252 -1.67 -14.79 -5.32
N ALA A 253 -2.37 -15.57 -6.13
CA ALA A 253 -1.75 -16.64 -6.92
C ALA A 253 -1.00 -16.02 -8.11
N ARG A 254 0.32 -16.17 -8.13
CA ARG A 254 1.22 -15.86 -9.25
C ARG A 254 2.38 -16.83 -9.30
#